data_074fb008beed9c49a5bf1f22b4e194f3
#
_entry.id   074fb008beed9c49a5bf1f22b4e194f3
#
_cell.length_a   1.000
_cell.length_b   1.000
_cell.length_c   1.000
_cell.angle_alpha   90.00
_cell.angle_beta   90.00
_cell.angle_gamma   90.00
#
_symmetry.space_group_name_H-M   'P 1'
#
loop_
_entity.id
_entity.type
_entity.pdbx_description
1 polymer ?
#
loop_
_entity_poly.entity_id
_entity_poly.type
_entity_poly.pdbx_seq_one_letter_code
_entity_poly.pdbx_strand_id
1 'polypeptide(L)'
;MDVVERSAGEAGDKAETAAVAAAELVKRMTLEEKIGQMVLCGFTGTEPSADIERLIRDEAVGGVILFARNVQSTEQVARLNRSLQAAASIAGRLPLWISIDQEGGMVARITDGVALMPGAMAIAAGGSAEDAYEAASISGRELKALGINLNFAPVLDVNNNPANPVIGVRSFGEDPGRVAGLGVATIRGLQEAGVVATAKHFPGHGDTHVDSHLALPTVAHPLERLEQVELRPFREAIAAGVDAIMSAHIVFPAYEPAKLPVTLSHAALTGLLRGELGYQGVIMTDCLEMNAIAEHFGTVEAAVMAVEAGADLVLISHSHERQLGALEALRLAVLAGRIREERIDRSVERLLALKARRGVLVPAAAGGVPGGTAAEEPQDEAVEPALVPPLVGCEAHLAAAQRISEASITVVRNERGLLPLAKDRSLVVISVEAAVQSEVDELLEAPLSLGKALVELGACETEWLVPLRKVGELKEELVRSALFADQVVVATYNAYLEPDQAELIRALQARGKDPIVVALRSPYDLLAFPDVGAFMAVYESRPLALRSAAKVLTGGIPAAGRLPISLGGQATAGSGADGSQGGDAV
;
A
#
# COMPACT_ATOMS: atom_id res chain seq x y z
N MET A 1 14.22 -21.76 -24.72
CA MET A 1 12.85 -21.85 -25.26
C MET A 1 12.05 -22.95 -24.56
N ASP A 2 12.52 -24.20 -24.49
CA ASP A 2 11.74 -25.34 -23.93
C ASP A 2 11.30 -25.26 -22.46
N VAL A 3 12.01 -24.55 -21.57
CA VAL A 3 11.67 -24.46 -20.13
C VAL A 3 10.56 -23.43 -19.90
N VAL A 4 10.59 -22.31 -20.64
CA VAL A 4 9.58 -21.24 -20.54
C VAL A 4 8.24 -21.70 -21.13
N GLU A 5 8.26 -22.42 -22.24
CA GLU A 5 7.04 -22.97 -22.86
C GLU A 5 6.41 -24.09 -22.02
N ARG A 6 7.20 -24.92 -21.34
CA ARG A 6 6.69 -25.94 -20.41
C ARG A 6 6.07 -25.33 -19.16
N SER A 7 6.69 -24.30 -18.58
CA SER A 7 6.13 -23.63 -17.39
C SER A 7 4.83 -22.88 -17.70
N ALA A 8 4.70 -22.31 -18.88
CA ALA A 8 3.47 -21.65 -19.32
C ALA A 8 2.33 -22.67 -19.57
N GLY A 9 2.63 -23.85 -20.13
CA GLY A 9 1.67 -24.93 -20.29
C GLY A 9 1.15 -25.49 -18.96
N GLU A 10 2.04 -25.78 -18.02
CA GLU A 10 1.66 -26.27 -16.68
C GLU A 10 0.84 -25.25 -15.87
N ALA A 11 1.12 -23.96 -16.03
CA ALA A 11 0.34 -22.89 -15.40
C ALA A 11 -1.06 -22.77 -16.01
N GLY A 12 -1.20 -22.95 -17.32
CA GLY A 12 -2.48 -22.97 -18.03
C GLY A 12 -3.36 -24.14 -17.58
N ASP A 13 -2.81 -25.37 -17.54
CA ASP A 13 -3.53 -26.58 -17.09
C ASP A 13 -4.01 -26.46 -15.63
N LYS A 14 -3.21 -25.89 -14.75
CA LYS A 14 -3.57 -25.65 -13.33
C LYS A 14 -4.70 -24.62 -13.22
N ALA A 15 -4.66 -23.56 -14.02
CA ALA A 15 -5.69 -22.52 -14.01
C ALA A 15 -7.04 -23.07 -14.53
N GLU A 16 -7.04 -23.87 -15.58
CA GLU A 16 -8.25 -24.51 -16.12
C GLU A 16 -8.83 -25.52 -15.11
N THR A 17 -8.00 -26.36 -14.50
CA THR A 17 -8.41 -27.31 -13.46
C THR A 17 -9.03 -26.58 -12.26
N ALA A 18 -8.45 -25.46 -11.83
CA ALA A 18 -8.96 -24.64 -10.72
C ALA A 18 -10.32 -24.02 -11.07
N ALA A 19 -10.51 -23.55 -12.31
CA ALA A 19 -11.77 -22.96 -12.76
C ALA A 19 -12.89 -24.01 -12.82
N VAL A 20 -12.62 -25.21 -13.33
CA VAL A 20 -13.59 -26.31 -13.38
C VAL A 20 -13.98 -26.75 -11.97
N ALA A 21 -13.02 -26.89 -11.06
CA ALA A 21 -13.29 -27.27 -9.67
C ALA A 21 -14.12 -26.19 -8.94
N ALA A 22 -13.83 -24.90 -9.19
CA ALA A 22 -14.60 -23.78 -8.63
C ALA A 22 -16.06 -23.81 -9.12
N ALA A 23 -16.30 -23.97 -10.42
CA ALA A 23 -17.66 -24.03 -10.99
C ALA A 23 -18.48 -25.21 -10.42
N GLU A 24 -17.88 -26.38 -10.22
CA GLU A 24 -18.56 -27.52 -9.59
C GLU A 24 -18.86 -27.28 -8.11
N LEU A 25 -18.00 -26.54 -7.40
CA LEU A 25 -18.24 -26.18 -6.00
C LEU A 25 -19.38 -25.19 -5.87
N VAL A 26 -19.42 -24.15 -6.71
CA VAL A 26 -20.47 -23.12 -6.72
C VAL A 26 -21.87 -23.72 -6.92
N LYS A 27 -22.01 -24.76 -7.76
CA LYS A 27 -23.30 -25.46 -7.95
C LYS A 27 -23.86 -26.13 -6.70
N ARG A 28 -23.00 -26.40 -5.69
CA ARG A 28 -23.38 -27.06 -4.43
C ARG A 28 -23.60 -26.08 -3.29
N MET A 29 -23.21 -24.81 -3.47
CA MET A 29 -23.34 -23.78 -2.47
C MET A 29 -24.74 -23.20 -2.42
N THR A 30 -25.24 -22.88 -1.22
CA THR A 30 -26.45 -22.08 -1.05
C THR A 30 -26.22 -20.63 -1.47
N LEU A 31 -27.31 -19.88 -1.68
CA LEU A 31 -27.21 -18.45 -2.00
C LEU A 31 -26.47 -17.67 -0.92
N GLU A 32 -26.76 -17.97 0.35
CA GLU A 32 -26.14 -17.35 1.52
C GLU A 32 -24.63 -17.61 1.53
N GLU A 33 -24.21 -18.83 1.30
CA GLU A 33 -22.78 -19.19 1.22
C GLU A 33 -22.06 -18.48 0.06
N LYS A 34 -22.71 -18.37 -1.09
CA LYS A 34 -22.20 -17.62 -2.25
C LYS A 34 -22.00 -16.14 -1.91
N ILE A 35 -23.02 -15.51 -1.33
CA ILE A 35 -22.98 -14.09 -0.93
C ILE A 35 -21.90 -13.87 0.13
N GLY A 36 -21.81 -14.75 1.13
CA GLY A 36 -20.77 -14.70 2.15
C GLY A 36 -19.36 -14.64 1.54
N GLN A 37 -19.08 -15.47 0.51
CA GLN A 37 -17.77 -15.46 -0.17
C GLN A 37 -17.44 -14.13 -0.86
N MET A 38 -18.44 -13.29 -1.15
CA MET A 38 -18.25 -11.99 -1.80
C MET A 38 -18.02 -10.84 -0.80
N VAL A 39 -17.88 -11.11 0.50
CA VAL A 39 -17.70 -10.07 1.53
C VAL A 39 -16.42 -10.29 2.31
N LEU A 40 -15.60 -9.24 2.42
CA LEU A 40 -14.46 -9.13 3.33
C LEU A 40 -14.84 -8.24 4.52
N CYS A 41 -14.62 -8.76 5.74
CA CYS A 41 -14.99 -8.12 6.98
C CYS A 41 -13.76 -7.74 7.80
N GLY A 42 -13.76 -6.54 8.39
CA GLY A 42 -12.81 -6.19 9.44
C GLY A 42 -13.42 -6.43 10.83
N PHE A 43 -12.56 -6.44 11.83
CA PHE A 43 -12.94 -6.60 13.23
C PHE A 43 -11.98 -5.85 14.15
N THR A 44 -12.28 -5.82 15.46
CA THR A 44 -11.46 -5.16 16.46
C THR A 44 -10.83 -6.20 17.39
N GLY A 45 -9.57 -5.96 17.78
CA GLY A 45 -8.82 -6.79 18.71
C GLY A 45 -7.78 -7.68 18.05
N THR A 46 -6.90 -8.24 18.87
CA THR A 46 -5.73 -9.05 18.47
C THR A 46 -6.01 -10.55 18.51
N GLU A 47 -7.24 -10.93 18.81
CA GLU A 47 -7.79 -12.29 18.78
C GLU A 47 -9.13 -12.28 18.04
N PRO A 48 -9.65 -13.43 17.54
CA PRO A 48 -10.96 -13.47 16.92
C PRO A 48 -12.04 -12.99 17.88
N SER A 49 -12.77 -11.95 17.51
CA SER A 49 -13.92 -11.48 18.29
C SER A 49 -15.14 -12.40 18.08
N ALA A 50 -16.07 -12.41 19.02
CA ALA A 50 -17.31 -13.18 18.87
C ALA A 50 -18.09 -12.79 17.61
N ASP A 51 -18.03 -11.52 17.21
CA ASP A 51 -18.69 -11.01 16.01
C ASP A 51 -18.07 -11.57 14.74
N ILE A 52 -16.72 -11.60 14.64
CA ILE A 52 -16.06 -12.16 13.44
C ILE A 52 -16.22 -13.69 13.37
N GLU A 53 -16.17 -14.38 14.51
CA GLU A 53 -16.46 -15.82 14.56
C GLU A 53 -17.88 -16.14 14.10
N ARG A 54 -18.86 -15.31 14.48
CA ARG A 54 -20.25 -15.41 14.01
C ARG A 54 -20.33 -15.21 12.49
N LEU A 55 -19.72 -14.17 11.93
CA LEU A 55 -19.68 -13.92 10.49
C LEU A 55 -19.07 -15.08 9.71
N ILE A 56 -17.99 -15.67 10.24
CA ILE A 56 -17.33 -16.84 9.62
C ILE A 56 -18.27 -18.05 9.68
N ARG A 57 -18.83 -18.35 10.85
CA ARG A 57 -19.62 -19.57 11.08
C ARG A 57 -20.99 -19.49 10.41
N ASP A 58 -21.72 -18.40 10.65
CA ASP A 58 -23.15 -18.31 10.30
C ASP A 58 -23.34 -17.72 8.91
N GLU A 59 -22.54 -16.71 8.51
CA GLU A 59 -22.67 -15.98 7.25
C GLU A 59 -21.68 -16.45 6.16
N ALA A 60 -20.78 -17.39 6.48
CA ALA A 60 -19.78 -17.95 5.54
C ALA A 60 -18.95 -16.88 4.78
N VAL A 61 -18.58 -15.77 5.47
CA VAL A 61 -17.81 -14.67 4.84
C VAL A 61 -16.54 -15.15 4.15
N GLY A 62 -16.21 -14.54 3.01
CA GLY A 62 -15.10 -14.94 2.15
C GLY A 62 -13.72 -14.69 2.73
N GLY A 63 -13.62 -13.75 3.68
CA GLY A 63 -12.35 -13.44 4.34
C GLY A 63 -12.42 -12.26 5.30
N VAL A 64 -11.24 -11.89 5.81
CA VAL A 64 -11.05 -10.80 6.75
C VAL A 64 -9.95 -9.85 6.28
N ILE A 65 -10.03 -8.58 6.73
CA ILE A 65 -8.96 -7.58 6.58
C ILE A 65 -8.39 -7.25 7.97
N LEU A 66 -7.05 -7.24 8.04
CA LEU A 66 -6.29 -6.85 9.21
C LEU A 66 -5.81 -5.40 9.09
N PHE A 67 -5.94 -4.65 10.20
CA PHE A 67 -5.41 -3.31 10.40
C PHE A 67 -4.39 -3.31 11.54
N ALA A 68 -3.72 -2.19 11.81
CA ALA A 68 -2.82 -2.06 12.95
C ALA A 68 -3.47 -2.44 14.29
N ARG A 69 -4.77 -2.17 14.46
CA ARG A 69 -5.55 -2.57 15.63
C ARG A 69 -5.64 -4.09 15.87
N ASN A 70 -5.25 -4.89 14.87
CA ASN A 70 -5.22 -6.36 14.95
C ASN A 70 -3.79 -6.89 15.13
N VAL A 71 -2.77 -6.02 15.18
CA VAL A 71 -1.36 -6.38 15.20
C VAL A 71 -0.72 -5.98 16.53
N GLN A 72 -0.01 -6.91 17.15
CA GLN A 72 0.80 -6.69 18.34
C GLN A 72 2.23 -7.22 18.17
N SER A 73 2.39 -8.40 17.58
CA SER A 73 3.67 -9.00 17.21
C SER A 73 3.46 -10.00 16.07
N THR A 74 4.53 -10.40 15.42
CA THR A 74 4.48 -11.43 14.36
C THR A 74 3.91 -12.76 14.87
N GLU A 75 4.26 -13.17 16.08
CA GLU A 75 3.73 -14.40 16.71
C GLU A 75 2.22 -14.28 16.99
N GLN A 76 1.79 -13.11 17.46
CA GLN A 76 0.36 -12.88 17.70
C GLN A 76 -0.40 -12.91 16.38
N VAL A 77 0.07 -12.25 15.33
CA VAL A 77 -0.56 -12.25 13.99
C VAL A 77 -0.65 -13.67 13.42
N ALA A 78 0.43 -14.45 13.48
CA ALA A 78 0.41 -15.83 13.02
C ALA A 78 -0.60 -16.69 13.79
N ARG A 79 -0.72 -16.48 15.11
CA ARG A 79 -1.71 -17.16 15.97
C ARG A 79 -3.13 -16.74 15.62
N LEU A 80 -3.38 -15.44 15.47
CA LEU A 80 -4.67 -14.88 15.06
C LEU A 80 -5.14 -15.49 13.73
N ASN A 81 -4.28 -15.52 12.72
CA ASN A 81 -4.60 -16.03 11.39
C ASN A 81 -4.90 -17.54 11.40
N ARG A 82 -4.14 -18.31 12.18
CA ARG A 82 -4.45 -19.75 12.40
C ARG A 82 -5.81 -19.93 13.08
N SER A 83 -6.13 -19.12 14.09
CA SER A 83 -7.40 -19.21 14.81
C SER A 83 -8.59 -18.86 13.92
N LEU A 84 -8.47 -17.84 13.06
CA LEU A 84 -9.50 -17.49 12.07
C LEU A 84 -9.74 -18.62 11.06
N GLN A 85 -8.66 -19.22 10.52
CA GLN A 85 -8.79 -20.36 9.61
C GLN A 85 -9.37 -21.60 10.31
N ALA A 86 -8.97 -21.85 11.57
CA ALA A 86 -9.53 -22.92 12.38
C ALA A 86 -11.03 -22.74 12.63
N ALA A 87 -11.49 -21.51 12.92
CA ALA A 87 -12.91 -21.19 13.08
C ALA A 87 -13.72 -21.51 11.81
N ALA A 88 -13.19 -21.17 10.63
CA ALA A 88 -13.80 -21.53 9.35
C ALA A 88 -13.85 -23.06 9.15
N SER A 89 -12.76 -23.75 9.41
CA SER A 89 -12.67 -25.21 9.27
C SER A 89 -13.62 -25.95 10.19
N ILE A 90 -13.68 -25.57 11.49
CA ILE A 90 -14.59 -26.18 12.49
C ILE A 90 -16.05 -25.96 12.08
N ALA A 91 -16.38 -24.83 11.49
CA ALA A 91 -17.71 -24.54 10.98
C ALA A 91 -18.03 -25.21 9.63
N GLY A 92 -17.10 -25.98 9.04
CA GLY A 92 -17.25 -26.57 7.72
C GLY A 92 -17.30 -25.54 6.58
N ARG A 93 -16.69 -24.38 6.79
CA ARG A 93 -16.64 -23.28 5.83
C ARG A 93 -15.37 -23.33 4.98
N LEU A 94 -15.40 -22.65 3.84
CA LEU A 94 -14.22 -22.52 2.96
C LEU A 94 -13.12 -21.70 3.64
N PRO A 95 -11.83 -21.97 3.33
CA PRO A 95 -10.73 -21.18 3.84
C PRO A 95 -10.86 -19.70 3.51
N LEU A 96 -10.45 -18.84 4.46
CA LEU A 96 -10.62 -17.40 4.38
C LEU A 96 -9.51 -16.74 3.54
N TRP A 97 -9.86 -15.68 2.83
CA TRP A 97 -8.91 -14.63 2.55
C TRP A 97 -8.49 -13.97 3.86
N ILE A 98 -7.20 -13.90 4.13
CA ILE A 98 -6.62 -13.07 5.19
C ILE A 98 -5.87 -11.95 4.48
N SER A 99 -6.43 -10.76 4.53
CA SER A 99 -5.94 -9.61 3.76
C SER A 99 -5.36 -8.51 4.64
N ILE A 100 -4.48 -7.68 4.05
CA ILE A 100 -3.80 -6.60 4.73
C ILE A 100 -3.39 -5.50 3.72
N ASP A 101 -3.24 -4.24 4.19
CA ASP A 101 -2.51 -3.19 3.50
C ASP A 101 -1.04 -3.20 3.96
N GLN A 102 -0.17 -3.87 3.26
CA GLN A 102 1.26 -3.88 3.48
C GLN A 102 1.96 -3.39 2.21
N GLU A 103 1.85 -2.07 1.96
CA GLU A 103 2.42 -1.41 0.78
C GLU A 103 3.93 -1.20 0.92
N GLY A 104 4.41 -1.13 2.16
CA GLY A 104 5.74 -0.67 2.54
C GLY A 104 5.76 0.82 2.91
N GLY A 105 6.91 1.29 3.43
CA GLY A 105 7.07 2.68 3.83
C GLY A 105 6.02 3.15 4.82
N MET A 106 5.26 4.20 4.45
CA MET A 106 4.28 4.82 5.36
C MET A 106 3.02 3.98 5.57
N VAL A 107 2.65 3.11 4.63
CA VAL A 107 1.47 2.25 4.71
C VAL A 107 1.87 0.79 4.91
N ALA A 108 1.95 0.40 6.17
CA ALA A 108 2.28 -0.95 6.61
C ALA A 108 1.67 -1.20 7.98
N ARG A 109 0.94 -2.29 8.14
CA ARG A 109 0.27 -2.64 9.41
C ARG A 109 1.19 -3.46 10.32
N ILE A 110 2.07 -4.27 9.74
CA ILE A 110 3.10 -5.00 10.47
C ILE A 110 4.42 -4.26 10.25
N THR A 111 4.92 -3.62 11.30
CA THR A 111 6.10 -2.74 11.23
C THR A 111 7.28 -3.25 12.06
N ASP A 112 7.04 -4.25 12.92
CA ASP A 112 8.04 -4.85 13.80
C ASP A 112 8.11 -6.36 13.61
N GLY A 113 9.29 -6.93 13.78
CA GLY A 113 9.54 -8.36 13.61
C GLY A 113 9.56 -8.85 12.15
N VAL A 114 9.36 -7.96 11.18
CA VAL A 114 9.44 -8.21 9.72
C VAL A 114 10.52 -7.35 9.08
N ALA A 115 10.93 -7.69 7.87
CA ALA A 115 11.73 -6.79 7.04
C ALA A 115 10.80 -5.76 6.36
N LEU A 116 10.52 -4.65 7.07
CA LEU A 116 9.70 -3.58 6.53
C LEU A 116 10.39 -2.96 5.31
N MET A 117 9.81 -3.18 4.13
CA MET A 117 10.35 -2.65 2.87
C MET A 117 10.07 -1.16 2.72
N PRO A 118 10.97 -0.40 2.07
CA PRO A 118 10.70 0.99 1.68
C PRO A 118 9.43 1.13 0.84
N GLY A 119 8.80 2.31 0.92
CA GLY A 119 7.60 2.64 0.17
C GLY A 119 7.85 2.81 -1.34
N ALA A 120 6.77 2.86 -2.11
CA ALA A 120 6.84 2.88 -3.58
C ALA A 120 7.69 4.03 -4.14
N MET A 121 7.55 5.26 -3.61
CA MET A 121 8.35 6.39 -4.09
C MET A 121 9.83 6.26 -3.73
N ALA A 122 10.16 5.68 -2.56
CA ALA A 122 11.54 5.39 -2.18
C ALA A 122 12.15 4.32 -3.12
N ILE A 123 11.43 3.23 -3.40
CA ILE A 123 11.86 2.21 -4.37
C ILE A 123 12.08 2.84 -5.75
N ALA A 124 11.15 3.71 -6.19
CA ALA A 124 11.30 4.41 -7.46
C ALA A 124 12.50 5.36 -7.48
N ALA A 125 12.82 6.02 -6.36
CA ALA A 125 14.01 6.87 -6.27
C ALA A 125 15.31 6.08 -6.41
N GLY A 126 15.38 4.85 -5.89
CA GLY A 126 16.49 3.93 -6.09
C GLY A 126 16.63 3.41 -7.54
N GLY A 127 15.52 3.34 -8.29
CA GLY A 127 15.48 3.26 -9.76
C GLY A 127 15.31 1.89 -10.39
N SER A 128 15.29 0.78 -9.65
CA SER A 128 15.37 -0.58 -10.22
C SER A 128 14.04 -1.33 -10.15
N ALA A 129 13.66 -2.00 -11.24
CA ALA A 129 12.54 -2.94 -11.26
C ALA A 129 12.88 -4.23 -10.49
N GLU A 130 14.14 -4.62 -10.44
CA GLU A 130 14.64 -5.72 -9.63
C GLU A 130 14.45 -5.45 -8.15
N ASP A 131 14.70 -4.21 -7.69
CA ASP A 131 14.47 -3.81 -6.30
C ASP A 131 12.97 -3.86 -5.95
N ALA A 132 12.10 -3.41 -6.85
CA ALA A 132 10.65 -3.50 -6.66
C ALA A 132 10.17 -4.96 -6.57
N TYR A 133 10.70 -5.83 -7.43
CA TYR A 133 10.43 -7.26 -7.41
C TYR A 133 10.95 -7.92 -6.12
N GLU A 134 12.19 -7.64 -5.73
CA GLU A 134 12.82 -8.23 -4.53
C GLU A 134 12.08 -7.80 -3.26
N ALA A 135 11.78 -6.50 -3.11
CA ALA A 135 11.01 -5.97 -1.99
C ALA A 135 9.64 -6.64 -1.87
N ALA A 136 8.92 -6.76 -2.98
CA ALA A 136 7.63 -7.41 -3.04
C ALA A 136 7.70 -8.92 -2.77
N SER A 137 8.72 -9.60 -3.28
CA SER A 137 8.95 -11.02 -3.05
C SER A 137 9.28 -11.34 -1.59
N ILE A 138 10.09 -10.50 -0.93
CA ILE A 138 10.40 -10.62 0.50
C ILE A 138 9.12 -10.37 1.32
N SER A 139 8.44 -9.24 1.08
CA SER A 139 7.19 -8.91 1.76
C SER A 139 6.15 -10.03 1.61
N GLY A 140 5.95 -10.53 0.38
CA GLY A 140 5.02 -11.62 0.11
C GLY A 140 5.38 -12.92 0.84
N ARG A 141 6.65 -13.30 0.88
CA ARG A 141 7.10 -14.50 1.62
C ARG A 141 6.87 -14.37 3.12
N GLU A 142 7.15 -13.21 3.70
CA GLU A 142 6.92 -12.96 5.13
C GLU A 142 5.43 -12.92 5.47
N LEU A 143 4.62 -12.25 4.66
CA LEU A 143 3.15 -12.23 4.81
C LEU A 143 2.57 -13.64 4.75
N LYS A 144 2.96 -14.44 3.75
CA LYS A 144 2.52 -15.84 3.62
C LYS A 144 2.92 -16.68 4.82
N ALA A 145 4.13 -16.51 5.33
CA ALA A 145 4.64 -17.20 6.51
C ALA A 145 3.83 -16.87 7.78
N LEU A 146 3.26 -15.67 7.86
CA LEU A 146 2.34 -15.23 8.92
C LEU A 146 0.87 -15.66 8.67
N GLY A 147 0.58 -16.37 7.57
CA GLY A 147 -0.76 -16.82 7.23
C GLY A 147 -1.62 -15.79 6.49
N ILE A 148 -1.02 -14.69 6.00
CA ILE A 148 -1.67 -13.67 5.17
C ILE A 148 -1.53 -14.09 3.70
N ASN A 149 -2.63 -14.08 2.95
CA ASN A 149 -2.68 -14.62 1.60
C ASN A 149 -3.16 -13.63 0.52
N LEU A 150 -3.53 -12.40 0.94
CA LEU A 150 -3.96 -11.33 0.06
C LEU A 150 -3.38 -10.00 0.55
N ASN A 151 -2.66 -9.27 -0.32
CA ASN A 151 -2.12 -7.94 -0.01
C ASN A 151 -2.75 -6.89 -0.92
N PHE A 152 -3.23 -5.79 -0.33
CA PHE A 152 -3.73 -4.63 -1.08
C PHE A 152 -2.57 -3.75 -1.54
N ALA A 153 -1.74 -4.30 -2.40
CA ALA A 153 -0.59 -3.68 -3.06
C ALA A 153 -0.34 -4.35 -4.43
N PRO A 154 0.23 -3.60 -5.39
CA PRO A 154 0.76 -2.24 -5.34
C PRO A 154 -0.28 -1.13 -5.61
N VAL A 155 0.09 0.10 -5.19
CA VAL A 155 -0.55 1.34 -5.68
C VAL A 155 -0.03 1.62 -7.08
N LEU A 156 -0.95 1.75 -8.05
CA LEU A 156 -0.66 2.07 -9.46
C LEU A 156 -1.08 3.49 -9.85
N ASP A 157 -1.46 4.30 -8.87
CA ASP A 157 -1.83 5.69 -9.09
C ASP A 157 -0.62 6.52 -9.55
N VAL A 158 -0.79 7.31 -10.60
CA VAL A 158 0.25 8.20 -11.13
C VAL A 158 0.21 9.52 -10.38
N ASN A 159 1.25 9.85 -9.59
CA ASN A 159 1.26 11.01 -8.71
C ASN A 159 1.68 12.28 -9.45
N ASN A 160 0.77 12.85 -10.23
CA ASN A 160 0.99 14.05 -11.04
C ASN A 160 0.39 15.33 -10.45
N ASN A 161 -0.18 15.25 -9.23
CA ASN A 161 -0.76 16.38 -8.51
C ASN A 161 -0.08 16.57 -7.15
N PRO A 162 0.73 17.65 -6.98
CA PRO A 162 1.37 17.94 -5.69
C PRO A 162 0.39 18.14 -4.54
N ALA A 163 -0.85 18.57 -4.85
CA ALA A 163 -1.89 18.81 -3.84
C ALA A 163 -2.66 17.54 -3.45
N ASN A 164 -2.31 16.36 -3.99
CA ASN A 164 -2.95 15.11 -3.63
C ASN A 164 -2.68 14.75 -2.15
N PRO A 165 -3.72 14.63 -1.30
CA PRO A 165 -3.52 14.46 0.13
C PRO A 165 -3.28 13.01 0.56
N VAL A 166 -3.59 12.02 -0.31
CA VAL A 166 -3.66 10.61 0.10
C VAL A 166 -2.68 9.69 -0.63
N ILE A 167 -2.31 9.98 -1.87
CA ILE A 167 -1.39 9.15 -2.66
C ILE A 167 0.06 9.56 -2.39
N GLY A 168 0.52 10.68 -2.89
CA GLY A 168 1.86 11.19 -2.63
C GLY A 168 2.94 10.11 -2.75
N VAL A 169 3.67 9.88 -1.65
CA VAL A 169 4.78 8.90 -1.58
C VAL A 169 4.36 7.43 -1.70
N ARG A 170 3.08 7.12 -1.68
CA ARG A 170 2.56 5.77 -1.96
C ARG A 170 2.66 5.38 -3.43
N SER A 171 2.80 6.36 -4.34
CA SER A 171 3.00 6.15 -5.77
C SER A 171 4.47 5.96 -6.11
N PHE A 172 4.76 5.23 -7.19
CA PHE A 172 6.10 5.14 -7.78
C PHE A 172 6.55 6.42 -8.50
N GLY A 173 5.70 7.44 -8.65
CA GLY A 173 6.05 8.72 -9.24
C GLY A 173 5.02 9.28 -10.21
N GLU A 174 5.47 10.22 -11.06
CA GLU A 174 4.60 10.96 -11.99
C GLU A 174 4.59 10.41 -13.42
N ASP A 175 5.56 9.55 -13.79
CA ASP A 175 5.64 8.96 -15.12
C ASP A 175 4.82 7.66 -15.19
N PRO A 176 3.78 7.60 -16.05
CA PRO A 176 2.89 6.43 -16.13
C PRO A 176 3.60 5.14 -16.54
N GLY A 177 4.64 5.23 -17.37
CA GLY A 177 5.42 4.06 -17.82
C GLY A 177 6.27 3.50 -16.69
N ARG A 178 6.88 4.37 -15.90
CA ARG A 178 7.67 3.98 -14.73
C ARG A 178 6.78 3.37 -13.64
N VAL A 179 5.62 3.99 -13.35
CA VAL A 179 4.62 3.44 -12.43
C VAL A 179 4.17 2.05 -12.89
N ALA A 180 3.90 1.87 -14.18
CA ALA A 180 3.53 0.59 -14.76
C ALA A 180 4.65 -0.46 -14.59
N GLY A 181 5.88 -0.14 -14.98
CA GLY A 181 7.00 -1.08 -14.92
C GLY A 181 7.33 -1.55 -13.51
N LEU A 182 7.41 -0.61 -12.53
CA LEU A 182 7.67 -0.93 -11.13
C LEU A 182 6.47 -1.64 -10.49
N GLY A 183 5.25 -1.24 -10.85
CA GLY A 183 4.02 -1.90 -10.41
C GLY A 183 3.92 -3.35 -10.88
N VAL A 184 4.24 -3.63 -12.13
CA VAL A 184 4.29 -5.01 -12.67
C VAL A 184 5.35 -5.85 -11.97
N ALA A 185 6.53 -5.29 -11.70
CA ALA A 185 7.57 -5.97 -10.93
C ALA A 185 7.10 -6.34 -9.51
N THR A 186 6.41 -5.41 -8.83
CA THR A 186 5.82 -5.64 -7.52
C THR A 186 4.73 -6.71 -7.56
N ILE A 187 3.82 -6.68 -8.54
CA ILE A 187 2.78 -7.70 -8.74
C ILE A 187 3.42 -9.09 -8.88
N ARG A 188 4.44 -9.20 -9.71
CA ARG A 188 5.15 -10.46 -9.91
C ARG A 188 5.78 -10.97 -8.62
N GLY A 189 6.49 -10.10 -7.89
CA GLY A 189 7.13 -10.47 -6.61
C GLY A 189 6.13 -11.03 -5.59
N LEU A 190 4.98 -10.36 -5.38
CA LEU A 190 3.92 -10.83 -4.47
C LEU A 190 3.31 -12.16 -4.95
N GLN A 191 2.97 -12.24 -6.25
CA GLN A 191 2.28 -13.41 -6.79
C GLN A 191 3.17 -14.66 -6.83
N GLU A 192 4.45 -14.51 -7.13
CA GLU A 192 5.42 -15.60 -7.10
C GLU A 192 5.73 -16.06 -5.66
N ALA A 193 5.62 -15.17 -4.67
CA ALA A 193 5.66 -15.52 -3.25
C ALA A 193 4.39 -16.27 -2.78
N GLY A 194 3.33 -16.33 -3.61
CA GLY A 194 2.07 -17.01 -3.32
C GLY A 194 1.06 -16.17 -2.54
N VAL A 195 1.17 -14.84 -2.60
CA VAL A 195 0.21 -13.87 -2.06
C VAL A 195 -0.51 -13.19 -3.22
N VAL A 196 -1.82 -12.99 -3.11
CA VAL A 196 -2.61 -12.24 -4.08
C VAL A 196 -2.14 -10.79 -4.11
N ALA A 197 -1.77 -10.28 -5.28
CA ALA A 197 -1.50 -8.88 -5.50
C ALA A 197 -2.77 -8.13 -5.94
N THR A 198 -2.97 -6.93 -5.42
CA THR A 198 -4.13 -6.08 -5.74
C THR A 198 -3.66 -4.74 -6.28
N ALA A 199 -3.85 -4.51 -7.57
CA ALA A 199 -3.56 -3.21 -8.20
C ALA A 199 -4.63 -2.17 -7.82
N LYS A 200 -4.21 -1.00 -7.32
CA LYS A 200 -5.12 0.03 -6.80
C LYS A 200 -4.65 1.45 -7.09
N HIS A 201 -5.53 2.41 -7.18
CA HIS A 201 -6.99 2.40 -7.07
C HIS A 201 -7.59 2.71 -8.45
N PHE A 202 -8.16 1.69 -9.10
CA PHE A 202 -8.67 1.80 -10.48
C PHE A 202 -9.78 2.85 -10.61
N PRO A 203 -9.74 3.72 -11.64
CA PRO A 203 -8.82 3.80 -12.76
C PRO A 203 -7.61 4.72 -12.53
N GLY A 204 -7.40 5.26 -11.32
CA GLY A 204 -6.29 6.10 -10.90
C GLY A 204 -6.72 7.20 -9.93
N HIS A 205 -6.05 7.26 -8.76
CA HIS A 205 -6.33 8.22 -7.68
C HIS A 205 -5.28 9.34 -7.58
N GLY A 206 -4.30 9.37 -8.49
CA GLY A 206 -3.13 10.24 -8.37
C GLY A 206 -3.42 11.73 -8.57
N ASP A 207 -4.46 12.09 -9.33
CA ASP A 207 -4.82 13.48 -9.64
C ASP A 207 -6.11 13.97 -8.95
N THR A 208 -6.26 13.62 -7.67
CA THR A 208 -7.35 14.13 -6.84
C THR A 208 -6.87 15.25 -5.92
N HIS A 209 -7.76 16.21 -5.62
CA HIS A 209 -7.53 17.30 -4.69
C HIS A 209 -8.17 17.07 -3.32
N VAL A 210 -8.94 15.98 -3.17
CA VAL A 210 -9.68 15.64 -1.96
C VAL A 210 -9.41 14.17 -1.64
N ASP A 211 -9.25 13.87 -0.36
CA ASP A 211 -9.13 12.51 0.15
C ASP A 211 -10.50 11.82 0.11
N SER A 212 -10.58 10.65 -0.51
CA SER A 212 -11.80 9.85 -0.59
C SER A 212 -12.28 9.31 0.77
N HIS A 213 -11.43 9.31 1.80
CA HIS A 213 -11.84 9.06 3.18
C HIS A 213 -12.71 10.20 3.76
N LEU A 214 -12.54 11.43 3.26
CA LEU A 214 -13.21 12.61 3.76
C LEU A 214 -14.42 13.06 2.92
N ALA A 215 -14.32 12.94 1.58
CA ALA A 215 -15.39 13.36 0.66
C ALA A 215 -15.27 12.64 -0.69
N LEU A 216 -16.25 12.82 -1.58
CA LEU A 216 -16.28 12.21 -2.91
C LEU A 216 -15.48 13.05 -3.94
N PRO A 217 -14.26 12.63 -4.34
CA PRO A 217 -13.45 13.35 -5.30
C PRO A 217 -13.93 13.15 -6.74
N THR A 218 -13.56 14.09 -7.61
CA THR A 218 -13.86 14.05 -9.04
C THR A 218 -12.60 14.30 -9.86
N VAL A 219 -12.34 13.47 -10.87
CA VAL A 219 -11.29 13.64 -11.88
C VAL A 219 -11.94 13.89 -13.24
N ALA A 220 -11.91 15.15 -13.69
CA ALA A 220 -12.64 15.61 -14.87
C ALA A 220 -11.78 15.72 -16.14
N HIS A 221 -10.85 14.79 -16.33
CA HIS A 221 -10.03 14.74 -17.54
C HIS A 221 -10.76 14.13 -18.73
N PRO A 222 -10.40 14.51 -19.97
CA PRO A 222 -10.89 13.85 -21.17
C PRO A 222 -10.35 12.42 -21.28
N LEU A 223 -11.08 11.55 -21.99
CA LEU A 223 -10.75 10.13 -22.15
C LEU A 223 -9.32 9.92 -22.63
N GLU A 224 -8.88 10.67 -23.64
CA GLU A 224 -7.52 10.55 -24.20
C GLU A 224 -6.43 10.74 -23.11
N ARG A 225 -6.60 11.70 -22.21
CA ARG A 225 -5.68 11.92 -21.10
C ARG A 225 -5.72 10.77 -20.09
N LEU A 226 -6.91 10.30 -19.74
CA LEU A 226 -7.09 9.18 -18.82
C LEU A 226 -6.47 7.89 -19.36
N GLU A 227 -6.60 7.64 -20.66
CA GLU A 227 -6.00 6.47 -21.30
C GLU A 227 -4.47 6.48 -21.31
N GLN A 228 -3.87 7.66 -21.50
CA GLN A 228 -2.42 7.81 -21.59
C GLN A 228 -1.74 7.80 -20.22
N VAL A 229 -2.42 8.23 -19.18
CA VAL A 229 -1.82 8.41 -17.86
C VAL A 229 -2.44 7.47 -16.84
N GLU A 230 -3.69 7.68 -16.45
CA GLU A 230 -4.31 6.95 -15.34
C GLU A 230 -4.47 5.46 -15.64
N LEU A 231 -4.94 5.10 -16.83
CA LEU A 231 -5.20 3.70 -17.21
C LEU A 231 -3.94 2.93 -17.65
N ARG A 232 -2.88 3.61 -18.05
CA ARG A 232 -1.68 2.93 -18.57
C ARG A 232 -1.11 1.89 -17.60
N PRO A 233 -0.89 2.20 -16.30
CA PRO A 233 -0.38 1.21 -15.35
C PRO A 233 -1.31 0.01 -15.18
N PHE A 234 -2.63 0.23 -15.21
CA PHE A 234 -3.60 -0.86 -15.09
C PHE A 234 -3.64 -1.75 -16.34
N ARG A 235 -3.50 -1.19 -17.55
CA ARG A 235 -3.37 -1.98 -18.78
C ARG A 235 -2.17 -2.91 -18.73
N GLU A 236 -1.02 -2.41 -18.29
CA GLU A 236 0.20 -3.20 -18.16
C GLU A 236 0.09 -4.25 -17.04
N ALA A 237 -0.55 -3.92 -15.91
CA ALA A 237 -0.84 -4.87 -14.84
C ALA A 237 -1.79 -6.00 -15.29
N ILE A 238 -2.83 -5.68 -16.07
CA ILE A 238 -3.74 -6.66 -16.66
C ILE A 238 -2.99 -7.58 -17.62
N ALA A 239 -2.15 -7.03 -18.48
CA ALA A 239 -1.33 -7.81 -19.41
C ALA A 239 -0.32 -8.70 -18.67
N ALA A 240 0.17 -8.28 -17.50
CA ALA A 240 1.04 -9.06 -16.63
C ALA A 240 0.29 -10.11 -15.78
N GLY A 241 -1.04 -10.18 -15.84
CA GLY A 241 -1.85 -11.18 -15.14
C GLY A 241 -2.04 -10.87 -13.66
N VAL A 242 -2.32 -9.63 -13.30
CA VAL A 242 -2.66 -9.26 -11.92
C VAL A 242 -3.88 -10.01 -11.42
N ASP A 243 -3.82 -10.52 -10.19
CA ASP A 243 -4.88 -11.33 -9.58
C ASP A 243 -6.15 -10.53 -9.25
N ALA A 244 -5.97 -9.35 -8.67
CA ALA A 244 -7.05 -8.49 -8.22
C ALA A 244 -6.83 -7.03 -8.60
N ILE A 245 -7.93 -6.31 -8.82
CA ILE A 245 -7.96 -4.86 -9.01
C ILE A 245 -8.97 -4.27 -8.05
N MET A 246 -8.54 -3.26 -7.27
CA MET A 246 -9.40 -2.52 -6.33
C MET A 246 -9.87 -1.23 -6.98
N SER A 247 -11.18 -0.97 -6.94
CA SER A 247 -11.79 0.24 -7.50
C SER A 247 -11.69 1.44 -6.56
N ALA A 248 -11.54 2.63 -7.12
CA ALA A 248 -11.51 3.89 -6.39
C ALA A 248 -12.92 4.47 -6.14
N HIS A 249 -13.10 5.14 -5.01
CA HIS A 249 -14.31 5.91 -4.71
C HIS A 249 -14.23 7.33 -5.29
N ILE A 250 -14.12 7.40 -6.62
CA ILE A 250 -13.89 8.64 -7.38
C ILE A 250 -14.87 8.73 -8.55
N VAL A 251 -15.35 9.92 -8.82
CA VAL A 251 -16.18 10.22 -9.98
C VAL A 251 -15.29 10.55 -11.18
N PHE A 252 -15.46 9.84 -12.28
CA PHE A 252 -14.85 10.11 -13.58
C PHE A 252 -15.95 10.39 -14.61
N PRO A 253 -16.34 11.67 -14.83
CA PRO A 253 -17.46 12.00 -15.73
C PRO A 253 -17.27 11.52 -17.17
N ALA A 254 -16.01 11.29 -17.59
CA ALA A 254 -15.70 10.77 -18.91
C ALA A 254 -16.12 9.31 -19.11
N TYR A 255 -16.13 8.51 -18.02
CA TYR A 255 -16.60 7.11 -18.05
C TYR A 255 -18.01 6.95 -17.53
N GLU A 256 -18.42 7.81 -16.57
CA GLU A 256 -19.72 7.73 -15.89
C GLU A 256 -20.43 9.09 -15.88
N PRO A 257 -21.24 9.38 -16.94
CA PRO A 257 -21.95 10.66 -17.05
C PRO A 257 -22.98 10.90 -15.92
N ALA A 258 -23.48 9.83 -15.27
CA ALA A 258 -24.38 9.94 -14.13
C ALA A 258 -23.68 10.37 -12.82
N LYS A 259 -22.35 10.56 -12.88
CA LYS A 259 -21.51 10.98 -11.75
C LYS A 259 -21.55 10.03 -10.56
N LEU A 260 -21.74 8.74 -10.80
CA LEU A 260 -21.50 7.72 -9.81
C LEU A 260 -19.98 7.53 -9.61
N PRO A 261 -19.50 7.23 -8.40
CA PRO A 261 -18.12 6.81 -8.21
C PRO A 261 -17.87 5.49 -8.95
N VAL A 262 -16.63 5.29 -9.42
CA VAL A 262 -16.25 4.10 -10.20
C VAL A 262 -16.68 2.79 -9.53
N THR A 263 -16.54 2.70 -8.22
CA THR A 263 -16.96 1.53 -7.44
C THR A 263 -18.44 1.15 -7.64
N LEU A 264 -19.31 2.13 -7.93
CA LEU A 264 -20.75 1.92 -8.12
C LEU A 264 -21.17 2.06 -9.58
N SER A 265 -20.23 2.20 -10.52
CA SER A 265 -20.50 2.42 -11.94
C SER A 265 -20.37 1.14 -12.75
N HIS A 266 -21.49 0.68 -13.31
CA HIS A 266 -21.50 -0.43 -14.27
C HIS A 266 -20.70 -0.09 -15.54
N ALA A 267 -20.75 1.17 -16.00
CA ALA A 267 -19.97 1.61 -17.15
C ALA A 267 -18.45 1.47 -16.89
N ALA A 268 -18.00 1.77 -15.67
CA ALA A 268 -16.58 1.67 -15.32
C ALA A 268 -16.16 0.22 -15.03
N LEU A 269 -16.84 -0.51 -14.15
CA LEU A 269 -16.40 -1.85 -13.74
C LEU A 269 -16.72 -2.92 -14.80
N THR A 270 -17.93 -2.93 -15.32
CA THR A 270 -18.32 -3.92 -16.34
C THR A 270 -17.96 -3.45 -17.75
N GLY A 271 -18.28 -2.21 -18.11
CA GLY A 271 -18.01 -1.69 -19.45
C GLY A 271 -16.52 -1.55 -19.73
N LEU A 272 -15.83 -0.70 -18.97
CA LEU A 272 -14.41 -0.41 -19.21
C LEU A 272 -13.52 -1.57 -18.72
N LEU A 273 -13.55 -1.92 -17.42
CA LEU A 273 -12.55 -2.85 -16.87
C LEU A 273 -12.75 -4.29 -17.38
N ARG A 274 -13.98 -4.84 -17.35
CA ARG A 274 -14.25 -6.18 -17.89
C ARG A 274 -14.32 -6.21 -19.41
N GLY A 275 -15.03 -5.26 -20.02
CA GLY A 275 -15.31 -5.25 -21.46
C GLY A 275 -14.14 -4.78 -22.29
N GLU A 276 -13.75 -3.51 -22.16
CA GLU A 276 -12.74 -2.90 -23.03
C GLU A 276 -11.31 -3.32 -22.66
N LEU A 277 -10.97 -3.36 -21.36
CA LEU A 277 -9.65 -3.78 -20.89
C LEU A 277 -9.52 -5.31 -20.81
N GLY A 278 -10.62 -6.06 -20.92
CA GLY A 278 -10.62 -7.52 -20.96
C GLY A 278 -10.23 -8.20 -19.65
N TYR A 279 -10.27 -7.50 -18.50
CA TYR A 279 -9.81 -8.05 -17.24
C TYR A 279 -10.66 -9.22 -16.75
N GLN A 280 -10.04 -10.36 -16.44
CA GLN A 280 -10.71 -11.60 -16.01
C GLN A 280 -10.47 -11.95 -14.52
N GLY A 281 -9.58 -11.25 -13.84
CA GLY A 281 -9.29 -11.46 -12.41
C GLY A 281 -10.41 -10.93 -11.50
N VAL A 282 -10.14 -10.84 -10.20
CA VAL A 282 -11.10 -10.38 -9.19
C VAL A 282 -11.19 -8.84 -9.17
N ILE A 283 -12.39 -8.29 -9.30
CA ILE A 283 -12.67 -6.87 -9.06
C ILE A 283 -13.17 -6.74 -7.61
N MET A 284 -12.50 -5.91 -6.81
CA MET A 284 -12.92 -5.60 -5.46
C MET A 284 -13.16 -4.11 -5.26
N THR A 285 -13.97 -3.78 -4.27
CA THR A 285 -14.13 -2.38 -3.85
C THR A 285 -13.02 -1.97 -2.90
N ASP A 286 -12.73 -0.68 -2.78
CA ASP A 286 -12.19 -0.13 -1.55
C ASP A 286 -13.24 -0.19 -0.45
N CYS A 287 -12.89 0.19 0.80
CA CYS A 287 -13.80 0.08 1.94
C CYS A 287 -15.07 0.91 1.75
N LEU A 288 -16.23 0.27 1.72
CA LEU A 288 -17.52 0.94 1.51
C LEU A 288 -17.97 1.80 2.71
N GLU A 289 -17.21 1.82 3.80
CA GLU A 289 -17.44 2.68 4.95
C GLU A 289 -16.71 4.02 4.88
N MET A 290 -15.88 4.25 3.84
CA MET A 290 -15.27 5.56 3.57
C MET A 290 -16.34 6.61 3.28
N ASN A 291 -16.16 7.85 3.76
CA ASN A 291 -17.18 8.90 3.69
C ASN A 291 -17.63 9.21 2.25
N ALA A 292 -16.75 9.08 1.26
CA ALA A 292 -17.11 9.20 -0.16
C ALA A 292 -18.29 8.29 -0.57
N ILE A 293 -18.46 7.16 0.09
CA ILE A 293 -19.55 6.20 -0.15
C ILE A 293 -20.60 6.27 0.97
N ALA A 294 -20.17 6.17 2.22
CA ALA A 294 -21.08 6.02 3.35
C ALA A 294 -22.05 7.19 3.52
N GLU A 295 -21.58 8.43 3.31
CA GLU A 295 -22.40 9.63 3.46
C GLU A 295 -23.33 9.88 2.26
N HIS A 296 -22.93 9.45 1.05
CA HIS A 296 -23.68 9.74 -0.17
C HIS A 296 -24.65 8.63 -0.58
N PHE A 297 -24.31 7.38 -0.31
CA PHE A 297 -25.07 6.20 -0.78
C PHE A 297 -25.49 5.27 0.37
N GLY A 298 -24.81 5.35 1.52
CA GLY A 298 -24.94 4.39 2.61
C GLY A 298 -24.25 3.06 2.30
N THR A 299 -23.46 2.54 3.25
CA THR A 299 -22.63 1.33 3.08
C THR A 299 -23.42 0.12 2.60
N VAL A 300 -24.60 -0.11 3.17
CA VAL A 300 -25.42 -1.30 2.87
C VAL A 300 -25.94 -1.29 1.44
N GLU A 301 -26.50 -0.17 1.00
CA GLU A 301 -26.98 -0.02 -0.38
C GLU A 301 -25.82 0.00 -1.39
N ALA A 302 -24.71 0.63 -1.02
CA ALA A 302 -23.51 0.66 -1.84
C ALA A 302 -22.93 -0.75 -2.10
N ALA A 303 -23.06 -1.69 -1.17
CA ALA A 303 -22.66 -3.08 -1.39
C ALA A 303 -23.47 -3.72 -2.52
N VAL A 304 -24.79 -3.50 -2.55
CA VAL A 304 -25.67 -3.98 -3.62
C VAL A 304 -25.30 -3.31 -4.94
N MET A 305 -25.17 -1.98 -4.97
CA MET A 305 -24.81 -1.21 -6.17
C MET A 305 -23.44 -1.63 -6.74
N ALA A 306 -22.45 -1.88 -5.89
CA ALA A 306 -21.11 -2.31 -6.31
C ALA A 306 -21.17 -3.70 -6.99
N VAL A 307 -21.94 -4.64 -6.45
CA VAL A 307 -22.14 -5.96 -7.07
C VAL A 307 -22.90 -5.82 -8.40
N GLU A 308 -23.93 -4.97 -8.48
CA GLU A 308 -24.60 -4.64 -9.74
C GLU A 308 -23.64 -4.03 -10.77
N ALA A 309 -22.75 -3.15 -10.32
CA ALA A 309 -21.75 -2.51 -11.16
C ALA A 309 -20.70 -3.49 -11.72
N GLY A 310 -20.41 -4.59 -11.03
CA GLY A 310 -19.46 -5.59 -11.50
C GLY A 310 -18.42 -6.06 -10.48
N ALA A 311 -18.44 -5.56 -9.24
CA ALA A 311 -17.53 -6.00 -8.19
C ALA A 311 -17.77 -7.46 -7.79
N ASP A 312 -16.69 -8.24 -7.65
CA ASP A 312 -16.75 -9.63 -7.21
C ASP A 312 -16.61 -9.75 -5.70
N LEU A 313 -15.98 -8.76 -5.05
CA LEU A 313 -15.69 -8.76 -3.63
C LEU A 313 -15.91 -7.35 -3.08
N VAL A 314 -16.66 -7.23 -1.98
CA VAL A 314 -16.93 -5.95 -1.31
C VAL A 314 -16.30 -5.91 0.07
N LEU A 315 -15.72 -4.76 0.45
CA LEU A 315 -15.02 -4.55 1.72
C LEU A 315 -15.87 -3.72 2.67
N ILE A 316 -16.10 -4.26 3.89
CA ILE A 316 -16.77 -3.57 4.99
C ILE A 316 -15.94 -3.81 6.26
N SER A 317 -15.15 -2.80 6.64
CA SER A 317 -13.95 -3.03 7.46
C SER A 317 -14.12 -2.73 8.94
N HIS A 318 -15.25 -2.09 9.37
CA HIS A 318 -15.35 -1.53 10.72
C HIS A 318 -16.60 -1.94 11.47
N SER A 319 -17.79 -1.82 10.88
CA SER A 319 -19.07 -1.96 11.58
C SER A 319 -19.71 -3.34 11.35
N HIS A 320 -19.83 -4.11 12.42
CA HIS A 320 -20.50 -5.42 12.38
C HIS A 320 -21.96 -5.32 11.89
N GLU A 321 -22.68 -4.27 12.30
CA GLU A 321 -24.06 -4.02 11.87
C GLU A 321 -24.13 -3.80 10.35
N ARG A 322 -23.20 -3.02 9.78
CA ARG A 322 -23.13 -2.78 8.33
C ARG A 322 -22.75 -4.03 7.55
N GLN A 323 -21.86 -4.87 8.12
CA GLN A 323 -21.48 -6.16 7.55
C GLN A 323 -22.69 -7.09 7.41
N LEU A 324 -23.44 -7.28 8.49
CA LEU A 324 -24.69 -8.06 8.47
C LEU A 324 -25.75 -7.43 7.55
N GLY A 325 -25.90 -6.11 7.62
CA GLY A 325 -26.83 -5.38 6.75
C GLY A 325 -26.54 -5.56 5.28
N ALA A 326 -25.27 -5.55 4.87
CA ALA A 326 -24.86 -5.74 3.47
C ALA A 326 -25.11 -7.17 2.99
N LEU A 327 -24.80 -8.18 3.81
CA LEU A 327 -25.08 -9.60 3.49
C LEU A 327 -26.59 -9.82 3.26
N GLU A 328 -27.43 -9.30 4.16
CA GLU A 328 -28.88 -9.40 4.03
C GLU A 328 -29.42 -8.60 2.82
N ALA A 329 -28.89 -7.39 2.58
CA ALA A 329 -29.30 -6.58 1.42
C ALA A 329 -28.97 -7.24 0.08
N LEU A 330 -27.78 -7.87 -0.03
CA LEU A 330 -27.40 -8.65 -1.21
C LEU A 330 -28.34 -9.84 -1.40
N ARG A 331 -28.68 -10.58 -0.32
CA ARG A 331 -29.63 -11.70 -0.37
C ARG A 331 -30.99 -11.23 -0.85
N LEU A 332 -31.52 -10.15 -0.28
CA LEU A 332 -32.81 -9.59 -0.68
C LEU A 332 -32.80 -9.07 -2.13
N ALA A 333 -31.70 -8.48 -2.59
CA ALA A 333 -31.56 -8.02 -3.97
C ALA A 333 -31.61 -9.17 -4.98
N VAL A 334 -31.03 -10.32 -4.65
CA VAL A 334 -31.16 -11.53 -5.49
C VAL A 334 -32.58 -12.08 -5.46
N LEU A 335 -33.18 -12.23 -4.30
CA LEU A 335 -34.56 -12.74 -4.18
C LEU A 335 -35.58 -11.85 -4.87
N ALA A 336 -35.36 -10.53 -4.88
CA ALA A 336 -36.19 -9.56 -5.60
C ALA A 336 -35.91 -9.51 -7.12
N GLY A 337 -34.91 -10.25 -7.62
CA GLY A 337 -34.53 -10.24 -9.04
C GLY A 337 -33.76 -8.98 -9.47
N ARG A 338 -33.34 -8.13 -8.53
CA ARG A 338 -32.48 -6.96 -8.82
C ARG A 338 -31.09 -7.40 -9.26
N ILE A 339 -30.53 -8.41 -8.59
CA ILE A 339 -29.30 -9.10 -9.00
C ILE A 339 -29.69 -10.51 -9.44
N ARG A 340 -29.24 -10.95 -10.62
CA ARG A 340 -29.44 -12.33 -11.06
C ARG A 340 -28.49 -13.26 -10.33
N GLU A 341 -28.92 -14.45 -9.92
CA GLU A 341 -28.08 -15.41 -9.21
C GLU A 341 -26.83 -15.81 -10.02
N GLU A 342 -26.94 -15.90 -11.36
CA GLU A 342 -25.81 -16.19 -12.24
C GLU A 342 -24.72 -15.09 -12.19
N ARG A 343 -25.09 -13.86 -11.77
CA ARG A 343 -24.10 -12.80 -11.51
C ARG A 343 -23.28 -13.11 -10.25
N ILE A 344 -23.95 -13.60 -9.21
CA ILE A 344 -23.31 -14.06 -7.98
C ILE A 344 -22.41 -15.26 -8.28
N ASP A 345 -22.91 -16.27 -8.98
CA ASP A 345 -22.18 -17.49 -9.36
C ASP A 345 -20.85 -17.15 -10.04
N ARG A 346 -20.88 -16.28 -11.05
CA ARG A 346 -19.67 -15.86 -11.77
C ARG A 346 -18.65 -15.16 -10.89
N SER A 347 -19.08 -14.39 -9.88
CA SER A 347 -18.15 -13.78 -8.92
C SER A 347 -17.51 -14.81 -8.02
N VAL A 348 -18.33 -15.72 -7.46
CA VAL A 348 -17.84 -16.78 -6.58
C VAL A 348 -16.91 -17.74 -7.32
N GLU A 349 -17.22 -18.09 -8.57
CA GLU A 349 -16.33 -18.89 -9.42
C GLU A 349 -14.94 -18.25 -9.55
N ARG A 350 -14.85 -16.92 -9.80
CA ARG A 350 -13.57 -16.20 -9.87
C ARG A 350 -12.82 -16.22 -8.53
N LEU A 351 -13.55 -15.97 -7.43
CA LEU A 351 -12.98 -15.96 -6.08
C LEU A 351 -12.42 -17.33 -5.70
N LEU A 352 -13.18 -18.41 -5.95
CA LEU A 352 -12.75 -19.77 -5.62
C LEU A 352 -11.64 -20.27 -6.54
N ALA A 353 -11.68 -19.93 -7.84
CA ALA A 353 -10.59 -20.22 -8.76
C ALA A 353 -9.30 -19.52 -8.35
N LEU A 354 -9.37 -18.27 -7.84
CA LEU A 354 -8.22 -17.57 -7.30
C LEU A 354 -7.71 -18.19 -5.99
N LYS A 355 -8.61 -18.58 -5.06
CA LYS A 355 -8.25 -19.33 -3.84
C LYS A 355 -7.49 -20.61 -4.18
N ALA A 356 -7.97 -21.37 -5.18
CA ALA A 356 -7.32 -22.60 -5.63
C ALA A 356 -5.96 -22.32 -6.29
N ARG A 357 -5.87 -21.33 -7.17
CA ARG A 357 -4.60 -20.95 -7.82
C ARG A 357 -3.51 -20.54 -6.82
N ARG A 358 -3.89 -19.87 -5.73
CA ARG A 358 -2.96 -19.38 -4.70
C ARG A 358 -2.76 -20.35 -3.55
N GLY A 359 -3.33 -21.58 -3.65
CA GLY A 359 -3.18 -22.62 -2.64
C GLY A 359 -3.89 -22.33 -1.32
N VAL A 360 -4.85 -21.41 -1.31
CA VAL A 360 -5.73 -21.13 -0.17
C VAL A 360 -6.82 -22.20 -0.09
N LEU A 361 -7.36 -22.61 -1.23
CA LEU A 361 -8.30 -23.71 -1.36
C LEU A 361 -7.58 -24.91 -1.96
N VAL A 362 -7.46 -26.00 -1.20
CA VAL A 362 -6.93 -27.28 -1.71
C VAL A 362 -8.11 -28.10 -2.20
N PRO A 363 -8.14 -28.52 -3.48
CA PRO A 363 -9.17 -29.41 -3.99
C PRO A 363 -9.12 -30.72 -3.22
N ALA A 364 -10.26 -31.21 -2.72
CA ALA A 364 -10.32 -32.52 -2.10
C ALA A 364 -9.91 -33.58 -3.12
N ALA A 365 -9.00 -34.49 -2.75
CA ALA A 365 -8.82 -35.76 -3.46
C ALA A 365 -10.19 -36.45 -3.55
N ALA A 366 -10.53 -36.99 -4.72
CA ALA A 366 -11.86 -37.46 -5.10
C ALA A 366 -12.61 -38.15 -3.93
N GLY A 367 -13.61 -37.47 -3.36
CA GLY A 367 -14.53 -38.01 -2.35
C GLY A 367 -14.55 -37.32 -0.98
N GLY A 368 -13.68 -36.33 -0.69
CA GLY A 368 -13.66 -35.59 0.56
C GLY A 368 -14.27 -34.20 0.49
N VAL A 369 -14.71 -33.64 1.61
CA VAL A 369 -15.11 -32.24 1.72
C VAL A 369 -13.88 -31.36 1.46
N PRO A 370 -13.94 -30.30 0.61
CA PRO A 370 -12.83 -29.38 0.44
C PRO A 370 -12.60 -28.65 1.76
N GLY A 371 -11.48 -28.88 2.39
CA GLY A 371 -11.18 -28.24 3.66
C GLY A 371 -9.72 -28.39 4.03
N GLY A 372 -9.10 -27.28 4.32
CA GLY A 372 -7.81 -27.22 4.98
C GLY A 372 -6.65 -26.89 4.04
N THR A 373 -5.87 -25.90 4.45
CA THR A 373 -4.46 -25.77 4.07
C THR A 373 -3.83 -27.15 4.24
N ALA A 374 -3.01 -27.59 3.26
CA ALA A 374 -2.13 -28.74 3.44
C ALA A 374 -1.12 -28.40 4.56
N ALA A 375 -1.56 -28.55 5.81
CA ALA A 375 -0.67 -28.87 6.88
C ALA A 375 -0.39 -30.35 6.68
N GLU A 376 0.80 -30.70 6.21
CA GLU A 376 1.33 -32.05 6.34
C GLU A 376 1.17 -32.45 7.79
N GLU A 377 0.42 -33.53 8.06
CA GLU A 377 0.41 -34.12 9.38
C GLU A 377 1.86 -34.53 9.68
N PRO A 378 2.44 -34.06 10.79
CA PRO A 378 3.79 -34.49 11.16
C PRO A 378 3.74 -35.98 11.49
N GLN A 379 4.28 -36.80 10.61
CA GLN A 379 4.74 -38.13 10.93
C GLN A 379 6.09 -37.94 11.61
N ASP A 380 6.07 -37.96 12.90
CA ASP A 380 7.09 -38.22 13.91
C ASP A 380 7.02 -37.23 15.07
N GLU A 381 7.24 -37.72 16.29
CA GLU A 381 7.41 -36.96 17.51
C GLU A 381 8.57 -35.94 17.35
N ALA A 382 8.30 -34.74 16.82
CA ALA A 382 9.31 -33.73 16.69
C ALA A 382 8.67 -32.33 16.79
N VAL A 383 9.13 -31.58 17.79
CA VAL A 383 9.15 -30.12 17.92
C VAL A 383 8.00 -29.44 17.18
N GLU A 384 7.02 -28.90 17.90
CA GLU A 384 6.01 -28.02 17.29
C GLU A 384 6.72 -27.04 16.35
N PRO A 385 6.34 -26.98 15.06
CA PRO A 385 6.97 -26.05 14.14
C PRO A 385 6.84 -24.63 14.71
N ALA A 386 7.93 -23.87 14.68
CA ALA A 386 7.94 -22.50 15.17
C ALA A 386 6.74 -21.73 14.60
N LEU A 387 5.99 -21.04 15.47
CA LEU A 387 4.78 -20.31 15.09
C LEU A 387 5.07 -19.29 13.98
N VAL A 388 6.25 -18.68 14.04
CA VAL A 388 6.80 -17.78 13.01
C VAL A 388 8.04 -18.45 12.41
N PRO A 389 8.04 -18.75 11.11
CA PRO A 389 9.21 -19.33 10.45
C PRO A 389 10.43 -18.42 10.52
N PRO A 390 11.65 -18.97 10.61
CA PRO A 390 12.90 -18.19 10.71
C PRO A 390 13.20 -17.26 9.54
N LEU A 391 12.47 -17.40 8.42
CA LEU A 391 12.61 -16.51 7.27
C LEU A 391 12.03 -15.09 7.55
N VAL A 392 11.07 -14.95 8.49
CA VAL A 392 10.44 -13.67 8.81
C VAL A 392 11.43 -12.80 9.57
N GLY A 393 11.69 -11.60 9.06
CA GLY A 393 12.67 -10.67 9.63
C GLY A 393 14.12 -11.19 9.63
N CYS A 394 14.46 -12.15 8.78
CA CYS A 394 15.81 -12.71 8.72
C CYS A 394 16.84 -11.67 8.23
N GLU A 395 18.12 -11.90 8.56
CA GLU A 395 19.21 -10.99 8.23
C GLU A 395 19.29 -10.66 6.74
N ALA A 396 19.07 -11.65 5.86
CA ALA A 396 19.09 -11.43 4.42
C ALA A 396 17.96 -10.48 3.95
N HIS A 397 16.76 -10.61 4.52
CA HIS A 397 15.63 -9.73 4.22
C HIS A 397 15.86 -8.30 4.76
N LEU A 398 16.39 -8.17 5.97
CA LEU A 398 16.75 -6.88 6.57
C LEU A 398 17.86 -6.19 5.77
N ALA A 399 18.87 -6.94 5.31
CA ALA A 399 19.94 -6.41 4.48
C ALA A 399 19.43 -5.90 3.12
N ALA A 400 18.48 -6.61 2.49
CA ALA A 400 17.83 -6.15 1.25
C ALA A 400 17.04 -4.85 1.49
N ALA A 401 16.24 -4.76 2.55
CA ALA A 401 15.51 -3.54 2.92
C ALA A 401 16.47 -2.37 3.14
N GLN A 402 17.59 -2.60 3.87
CA GLN A 402 18.62 -1.60 4.11
C GLN A 402 19.26 -1.10 2.80
N ARG A 403 19.62 -2.00 1.91
CA ARG A 403 20.22 -1.67 0.61
C ARG A 403 19.28 -0.82 -0.26
N ILE A 404 18.00 -1.21 -0.34
CA ILE A 404 16.99 -0.47 -1.12
C ILE A 404 16.75 0.91 -0.49
N SER A 405 16.67 1.00 0.83
CA SER A 405 16.52 2.28 1.53
C SER A 405 17.71 3.21 1.30
N GLU A 406 18.95 2.70 1.40
CA GLU A 406 20.16 3.49 1.15
C GLU A 406 20.22 4.01 -0.30
N ALA A 407 19.82 3.20 -1.26
CA ALA A 407 19.76 3.59 -2.68
C ALA A 407 18.72 4.68 -2.96
N SER A 408 17.69 4.82 -2.12
CA SER A 408 16.60 5.77 -2.33
C SER A 408 16.95 7.21 -1.95
N ILE A 409 17.89 7.43 -1.03
CA ILE A 409 18.16 8.75 -0.46
C ILE A 409 18.64 9.72 -1.56
N THR A 410 17.90 10.80 -1.76
CA THR A 410 18.07 11.72 -2.88
C THR A 410 18.52 13.10 -2.41
N VAL A 411 19.74 13.50 -2.71
CA VAL A 411 20.18 14.90 -2.58
C VAL A 411 19.76 15.65 -3.84
N VAL A 412 18.69 16.42 -3.71
CA VAL A 412 18.11 17.19 -4.83
C VAL A 412 18.92 18.46 -5.10
N ARG A 413 19.49 19.05 -4.04
CA ARG A 413 20.25 20.29 -4.09
C ARG A 413 21.39 20.28 -3.08
N ASN A 414 22.57 20.73 -3.50
CA ASN A 414 23.73 20.99 -2.63
C ASN A 414 24.64 22.06 -3.27
N GLU A 415 24.03 23.18 -3.73
CA GLU A 415 24.71 24.23 -4.48
C GLU A 415 25.77 24.95 -3.68
N ARG A 416 25.64 24.97 -2.36
CA ARG A 416 26.57 25.65 -1.43
C ARG A 416 27.58 24.69 -0.77
N GLY A 417 27.61 23.41 -1.16
CA GLY A 417 28.53 22.44 -0.61
C GLY A 417 28.35 22.19 0.90
N LEU A 418 27.09 22.22 1.38
CA LEU A 418 26.77 21.98 2.78
C LEU A 418 26.79 20.50 3.16
N LEU A 419 26.73 19.61 2.20
CA LEU A 419 26.82 18.16 2.35
C LEU A 419 28.12 17.63 1.77
N PRO A 420 28.75 16.63 2.42
CA PRO A 420 28.39 16.04 3.70
C PRO A 420 28.68 16.99 4.88
N LEU A 421 28.06 16.70 6.05
CA LEU A 421 28.29 17.43 7.29
C LEU A 421 29.76 17.40 7.69
N ALA A 422 30.30 18.57 8.07
CA ALA A 422 31.67 18.67 8.55
C ALA A 422 31.80 18.17 9.99
N LYS A 423 32.71 17.22 10.25
CA LYS A 423 32.85 16.52 11.54
C LYS A 423 33.37 17.40 12.66
N ASP A 424 34.08 18.49 12.34
CA ASP A 424 34.72 19.40 13.25
C ASP A 424 33.88 20.64 13.60
N ARG A 425 32.62 20.67 13.12
CA ARG A 425 31.70 21.78 13.32
C ARG A 425 30.51 21.38 14.19
N SER A 426 30.10 22.32 15.05
CA SER A 426 28.91 22.14 15.86
C SER A 426 27.65 22.01 15.03
N LEU A 427 26.77 21.08 15.38
CA LEU A 427 25.54 20.76 14.66
C LEU A 427 24.31 20.87 15.56
N VAL A 428 23.30 21.57 15.10
CA VAL A 428 21.95 21.52 15.67
C VAL A 428 21.01 20.86 14.67
N VAL A 429 20.23 19.90 15.14
CA VAL A 429 19.19 19.23 14.39
C VAL A 429 17.83 19.64 14.93
N ILE A 430 16.95 20.11 14.05
CA ILE A 430 15.55 20.40 14.34
C ILE A 430 14.73 19.37 13.58
N SER A 431 14.14 18.40 14.28
CA SER A 431 13.30 17.36 13.68
C SER A 431 11.84 17.66 13.97
N VAL A 432 11.03 17.85 12.92
CA VAL A 432 9.58 17.91 13.06
C VAL A 432 9.04 16.49 13.18
N GLU A 433 8.22 16.25 14.21
CA GLU A 433 7.62 14.94 14.43
C GLU A 433 6.65 14.58 13.29
N ALA A 434 6.73 13.33 12.85
CA ALA A 434 5.77 12.77 11.91
C ALA A 434 4.35 12.79 12.50
N ALA A 435 3.37 13.14 11.70
CA ALA A 435 1.97 13.17 12.07
C ALA A 435 1.12 12.34 11.10
N VAL A 436 -0.05 11.85 11.55
CA VAL A 436 -1.04 11.24 10.67
C VAL A 436 -1.56 12.33 9.73
N GLN A 437 -1.42 12.11 8.43
CA GLN A 437 -1.90 13.02 7.38
C GLN A 437 -3.20 12.51 6.74
N SER A 438 -3.38 11.19 6.70
CA SER A 438 -4.56 10.53 6.17
C SER A 438 -4.89 9.29 7.01
N GLU A 439 -6.11 8.78 6.92
CA GLU A 439 -6.55 7.59 7.67
C GLU A 439 -5.81 6.30 7.28
N VAL A 440 -5.04 6.31 6.20
CA VAL A 440 -4.22 5.17 5.78
C VAL A 440 -2.85 5.12 6.43
N ASP A 441 -2.37 6.25 7.01
CA ASP A 441 -1.05 6.33 7.63
C ASP A 441 -1.01 5.60 8.99
N GLU A 442 0.10 4.92 9.25
CA GLU A 442 0.40 4.33 10.55
C GLU A 442 1.57 5.05 11.21
N LEU A 443 1.38 5.54 12.43
CA LEU A 443 2.46 6.06 13.25
C LEU A 443 3.05 4.96 14.13
N LEU A 444 4.37 4.98 14.29
CA LEU A 444 5.06 4.14 15.25
C LEU A 444 4.89 4.72 16.67
N GLU A 445 4.72 3.87 17.68
CA GLU A 445 4.56 4.30 19.08
C GLU A 445 5.79 5.05 19.62
N ALA A 446 7.00 4.66 19.18
CA ALA A 446 8.26 5.29 19.59
C ALA A 446 9.14 5.52 18.35
N PRO A 447 8.82 6.51 17.49
CA PRO A 447 9.57 6.72 16.26
C PRO A 447 11.00 7.16 16.53
N LEU A 448 11.95 6.67 15.73
CA LEU A 448 13.28 7.23 15.63
C LEU A 448 13.15 8.64 15.01
N SER A 449 13.91 9.61 15.52
CA SER A 449 14.07 10.91 14.88
C SER A 449 15.36 10.96 14.05
N LEU A 450 15.47 11.92 13.14
CA LEU A 450 16.70 12.11 12.36
C LEU A 450 17.89 12.48 13.27
N GLY A 451 17.64 13.32 14.28
CA GLY A 451 18.67 13.67 15.24
C GLY A 451 19.16 12.47 16.05
N LYS A 452 18.26 11.60 16.52
CA LYS A 452 18.66 10.34 17.18
C LYS A 452 19.47 9.43 16.24
N ALA A 453 19.10 9.34 14.97
CA ALA A 453 19.87 8.58 13.99
C ALA A 453 21.29 9.15 13.79
N LEU A 454 21.45 10.48 13.83
CA LEU A 454 22.75 11.14 13.79
C LEU A 454 23.54 10.96 15.09
N VAL A 455 22.88 10.93 16.25
CA VAL A 455 23.51 10.59 17.55
C VAL A 455 24.05 9.16 17.54
N GLU A 456 23.33 8.19 17.00
CA GLU A 456 23.80 6.81 16.83
C GLU A 456 25.13 6.74 16.04
N LEU A 457 25.36 7.70 15.13
CA LEU A 457 26.61 7.81 14.33
C LEU A 457 27.68 8.72 14.98
N GLY A 458 27.40 9.28 16.17
CA GLY A 458 28.30 10.22 16.85
C GLY A 458 28.43 11.58 16.13
N ALA A 459 27.47 11.95 15.30
CA ALA A 459 27.52 13.16 14.48
C ALA A 459 26.73 14.35 15.06
N CYS A 460 25.92 14.13 16.09
CA CYS A 460 25.07 15.15 16.72
C CYS A 460 25.01 14.95 18.23
N GLU A 461 25.02 16.06 18.98
CA GLU A 461 24.84 16.06 20.45
C GLU A 461 23.51 16.71 20.86
N THR A 462 22.93 17.55 19.99
CA THR A 462 21.78 18.36 20.32
C THR A 462 20.68 18.22 19.25
N GLU A 463 19.52 17.76 19.66
CA GLU A 463 18.31 17.70 18.83
C GLU A 463 17.15 18.44 19.49
N TRP A 464 16.41 19.16 18.67
CA TRP A 464 15.07 19.63 18.96
C TRP A 464 14.06 18.73 18.26
N LEU A 465 13.36 17.89 19.01
CA LEU A 465 12.23 17.14 18.50
C LEU A 465 10.95 17.98 18.73
N VAL A 466 10.31 18.41 17.63
CA VAL A 466 9.27 19.45 17.65
C VAL A 466 7.96 18.86 17.15
N PRO A 467 6.90 18.82 17.98
CA PRO A 467 5.57 18.45 17.49
C PRO A 467 5.14 19.37 16.34
N LEU A 468 4.60 18.78 15.25
CA LEU A 468 4.23 19.53 14.03
C LEU A 468 3.44 20.81 14.32
N ARG A 469 2.44 20.71 15.20
CA ARG A 469 1.55 21.84 15.57
C ARG A 469 2.21 22.92 16.43
N LYS A 470 3.43 22.68 16.92
CA LYS A 470 4.17 23.63 17.79
C LYS A 470 5.32 24.36 17.08
N VAL A 471 5.55 24.08 15.81
CA VAL A 471 6.65 24.69 15.05
C VAL A 471 6.54 26.21 15.06
N GLY A 472 5.37 26.76 14.82
CA GLY A 472 5.12 28.21 14.84
C GLY A 472 5.32 28.83 16.22
N GLU A 473 4.84 28.18 17.28
CA GLU A 473 4.98 28.63 18.68
C GLU A 473 6.45 28.68 19.11
N LEU A 474 7.22 27.64 18.78
CA LEU A 474 8.63 27.48 19.19
C LEU A 474 9.61 28.16 18.22
N LYS A 475 9.17 28.76 17.13
CA LYS A 475 10.00 29.29 16.04
C LYS A 475 11.17 30.17 16.53
N GLU A 476 10.90 31.16 17.39
CA GLU A 476 11.95 32.07 17.87
C GLU A 476 12.98 31.38 18.79
N GLU A 477 12.58 30.36 19.53
CA GLU A 477 13.47 29.56 20.36
C GLU A 477 14.36 28.65 19.50
N LEU A 478 13.79 27.98 18.51
CA LEU A 478 14.49 27.15 17.54
C LEU A 478 15.53 27.97 16.76
N VAL A 479 15.13 29.15 16.28
CA VAL A 479 16.05 30.07 15.60
C VAL A 479 17.19 30.47 16.52
N ARG A 480 16.91 30.87 17.76
CA ARG A 480 17.97 31.22 18.73
C ARG A 480 18.95 30.07 18.98
N SER A 481 18.45 28.86 19.17
CA SER A 481 19.27 27.67 19.33
C SER A 481 20.20 27.45 18.13
N ALA A 482 19.67 27.57 16.92
CA ALA A 482 20.41 27.39 15.68
C ALA A 482 21.52 28.45 15.46
N LEU A 483 21.41 29.65 16.04
CA LEU A 483 22.42 30.71 15.87
C LEU A 483 23.79 30.35 16.48
N PHE A 484 23.82 29.47 17.49
CA PHE A 484 25.06 29.06 18.17
C PHE A 484 25.75 27.88 17.46
N ALA A 485 25.10 27.22 16.50
CA ALA A 485 25.70 26.11 15.77
C ALA A 485 26.33 26.58 14.45
N ASP A 486 27.39 25.88 14.00
CA ASP A 486 27.99 26.12 12.68
C ASP A 486 27.14 25.54 11.56
N GLN A 487 26.50 24.41 11.80
CA GLN A 487 25.66 23.68 10.87
C GLN A 487 24.25 23.49 11.45
N VAL A 488 23.24 23.60 10.60
CA VAL A 488 21.84 23.42 10.99
C VAL A 488 21.17 22.45 10.01
N VAL A 489 20.60 21.38 10.55
CA VAL A 489 19.75 20.45 9.81
C VAL A 489 18.31 20.65 10.27
N VAL A 490 17.39 20.82 9.34
CA VAL A 490 15.95 20.89 9.62
C VAL A 490 15.25 19.73 8.88
N ALA A 491 14.77 18.75 9.63
CA ALA A 491 13.98 17.66 9.11
C ALA A 491 12.51 18.08 9.08
N THR A 492 11.94 18.21 7.87
CA THR A 492 10.58 18.67 7.64
C THR A 492 9.61 17.50 7.39
N TYR A 493 8.33 17.73 7.64
CA TYR A 493 7.27 16.76 7.39
C TYR A 493 6.08 17.41 6.68
N ASN A 494 5.94 17.19 5.37
CA ASN A 494 4.93 17.79 4.49
C ASN A 494 4.86 19.33 4.61
N ALA A 495 6.02 19.98 4.64
CA ALA A 495 6.13 21.44 4.88
C ALA A 495 5.41 22.29 3.82
N TYR A 496 5.18 21.73 2.62
CA TYR A 496 4.42 22.43 1.57
C TYR A 496 2.93 22.61 1.92
N LEU A 497 2.40 21.81 2.87
CA LEU A 497 1.04 21.93 3.42
C LEU A 497 1.02 22.66 4.77
N GLU A 498 2.18 22.82 5.43
CA GLU A 498 2.32 23.31 6.81
C GLU A 498 3.19 24.57 6.84
N PRO A 499 2.60 25.77 6.68
CA PRO A 499 3.33 27.03 6.47
C PRO A 499 4.32 27.39 7.58
N ASP A 500 4.07 27.00 8.82
CA ASP A 500 4.95 27.28 9.96
C ASP A 500 6.38 26.74 9.77
N GLN A 501 6.52 25.58 9.11
CA GLN A 501 7.83 25.01 8.81
C GLN A 501 8.58 25.89 7.77
N ALA A 502 7.87 26.39 6.76
CA ALA A 502 8.47 27.28 5.79
C ALA A 502 8.86 28.62 6.43
N GLU A 503 8.08 29.13 7.38
CA GLU A 503 8.43 30.32 8.15
C GLU A 503 9.68 30.12 9.01
N LEU A 504 9.84 28.95 9.64
CA LEU A 504 11.06 28.61 10.40
C LEU A 504 12.30 28.65 9.49
N ILE A 505 12.24 28.03 8.30
CA ILE A 505 13.34 28.04 7.33
C ILE A 505 13.71 29.46 6.91
N ARG A 506 12.69 30.28 6.54
CA ARG A 506 12.91 31.71 6.20
C ARG A 506 13.50 32.51 7.35
N ALA A 507 13.05 32.26 8.59
CA ALA A 507 13.57 32.96 9.77
C ALA A 507 15.04 32.62 10.04
N LEU A 508 15.49 31.37 9.83
CA LEU A 508 16.87 30.95 9.89
C LEU A 508 17.71 31.66 8.82
N GLN A 509 17.23 31.67 7.57
CA GLN A 509 17.90 32.34 6.44
C GLN A 509 18.03 33.86 6.68
N ALA A 510 17.00 34.50 7.18
CA ALA A 510 17.02 35.94 7.52
C ALA A 510 18.07 36.29 8.62
N ARG A 511 18.49 35.31 9.42
CA ARG A 511 19.55 35.46 10.44
C ARG A 511 20.92 34.98 9.94
N GLY A 512 21.08 34.73 8.64
CA GLY A 512 22.31 34.32 8.00
C GLY A 512 22.68 32.83 8.21
N LYS A 513 21.74 31.99 8.64
CA LYS A 513 21.90 30.54 8.68
C LYS A 513 21.34 29.95 7.39
N ASP A 514 22.09 29.03 6.82
CA ASP A 514 21.70 28.27 5.63
C ASP A 514 21.42 26.83 6.04
N PRO A 515 20.17 26.46 6.34
CA PRO A 515 19.86 25.14 6.83
C PRO A 515 19.95 24.09 5.72
N ILE A 516 20.41 22.90 6.06
CA ILE A 516 20.25 21.69 5.26
C ILE A 516 18.84 21.18 5.55
N VAL A 517 17.97 21.17 4.55
CA VAL A 517 16.60 20.70 4.73
C VAL A 517 16.50 19.25 4.32
N VAL A 518 15.89 18.43 5.18
CA VAL A 518 15.64 17.00 4.96
C VAL A 518 14.14 16.74 4.99
N ALA A 519 13.54 16.52 3.81
CA ALA A 519 12.13 16.17 3.71
C ALA A 519 11.90 14.71 4.08
N LEU A 520 11.32 14.48 5.26
CA LEU A 520 11.12 13.13 5.82
C LEU A 520 10.03 12.34 5.07
N ARG A 521 9.11 13.02 4.40
CA ARG A 521 8.03 12.38 3.64
C ARG A 521 8.02 12.92 2.21
N SER A 522 7.36 14.04 1.98
CA SER A 522 7.10 14.54 0.64
C SER A 522 8.25 15.37 0.08
N PRO A 523 8.81 15.03 -1.09
CA PRO A 523 9.80 15.89 -1.74
C PRO A 523 9.22 17.24 -2.22
N TYR A 524 7.90 17.39 -2.27
CA TYR A 524 7.24 18.68 -2.57
C TYR A 524 7.52 19.75 -1.51
N ASP A 525 8.08 19.41 -0.36
CA ASP A 525 8.52 20.36 0.66
C ASP A 525 9.45 21.43 0.08
N LEU A 526 10.27 21.11 -0.92
CA LEU A 526 11.14 22.07 -1.60
C LEU A 526 10.38 23.26 -2.19
N LEU A 527 9.11 23.09 -2.57
CA LEU A 527 8.26 24.17 -3.12
C LEU A 527 7.94 25.25 -2.08
N ALA A 528 7.97 24.92 -0.79
CA ALA A 528 7.70 25.87 0.29
C ALA A 528 8.88 26.80 0.60
N PHE A 529 10.11 26.39 0.23
CA PHE A 529 11.35 27.14 0.48
C PHE A 529 12.37 26.96 -0.67
N PRO A 530 12.06 27.54 -1.85
CA PRO A 530 12.83 27.29 -3.09
C PRO A 530 14.27 27.78 -3.05
N ASP A 531 14.66 28.62 -2.07
CA ASP A 531 15.98 29.26 -1.99
C ASP A 531 16.96 28.56 -1.02
N VAL A 532 16.62 27.36 -0.50
CA VAL A 532 17.56 26.62 0.37
C VAL A 532 18.76 26.11 -0.41
N GLY A 533 19.96 26.22 0.21
CA GLY A 533 21.22 25.81 -0.40
C GLY A 533 21.46 24.30 -0.46
N ALA A 534 20.78 23.53 0.41
CA ALA A 534 20.83 22.07 0.40
C ALA A 534 19.46 21.48 0.75
N PHE A 535 19.05 20.48 -0.04
CA PHE A 535 17.79 19.76 0.14
C PHE A 535 17.95 18.27 -0.16
N MET A 536 17.46 17.44 0.77
CA MET A 536 17.45 15.98 0.69
C MET A 536 16.03 15.46 0.82
N ALA A 537 15.62 14.53 -0.05
CA ALA A 537 14.37 13.79 0.05
C ALA A 537 14.61 12.36 0.58
N VAL A 538 13.77 11.95 1.54
CA VAL A 538 13.88 10.65 2.24
C VAL A 538 12.67 9.75 1.94
N TYR A 539 11.52 10.35 1.54
CA TYR A 539 10.26 9.72 1.12
C TYR A 539 9.44 9.04 2.23
N GLU A 540 10.03 8.78 3.38
CA GLU A 540 9.37 8.16 4.53
C GLU A 540 10.07 8.48 5.85
N SER A 541 9.31 8.54 6.95
CA SER A 541 9.86 8.79 8.30
C SER A 541 10.07 7.51 9.09
N ARG A 542 10.35 6.39 8.41
CA ARG A 542 10.63 5.10 9.07
C ARG A 542 12.06 5.01 9.57
N PRO A 543 12.34 4.28 10.67
CA PRO A 543 13.67 4.18 11.26
C PRO A 543 14.77 3.80 10.26
N LEU A 544 14.47 2.91 9.32
CA LEU A 544 15.38 2.47 8.28
C LEU A 544 15.81 3.64 7.38
N ALA A 545 14.85 4.42 6.89
CA ALA A 545 15.10 5.57 6.01
C ALA A 545 15.87 6.70 6.74
N LEU A 546 15.54 6.94 8.02
CA LEU A 546 16.23 7.95 8.82
C LEU A 546 17.70 7.58 9.06
N ARG A 547 18.02 6.30 9.31
CA ARG A 547 19.40 5.83 9.41
C ARG A 547 20.13 5.93 8.06
N SER A 548 19.46 5.62 6.96
CA SER A 548 20.00 5.79 5.60
C SER A 548 20.30 7.27 5.30
N ALA A 549 19.39 8.17 5.64
CA ALA A 549 19.58 9.62 5.51
C ALA A 549 20.76 10.13 6.38
N ALA A 550 20.86 9.67 7.62
CA ALA A 550 21.96 10.03 8.51
C ALA A 550 23.33 9.60 7.95
N LYS A 551 23.41 8.41 7.34
CA LYS A 551 24.64 7.94 6.66
C LYS A 551 25.01 8.84 5.47
N VAL A 552 24.04 9.27 4.67
CA VAL A 552 24.28 10.21 3.55
C VAL A 552 24.70 11.58 4.07
N LEU A 553 24.00 12.11 5.08
CA LEU A 553 24.34 13.40 5.71
C LEU A 553 25.77 13.44 6.21
N THR A 554 26.25 12.35 6.79
CA THR A 554 27.62 12.24 7.36
C THR A 554 28.69 11.83 6.35
N GLY A 555 28.31 11.58 5.09
CA GLY A 555 29.23 11.10 4.05
C GLY A 555 29.65 9.63 4.22
N GLY A 556 28.94 8.86 5.04
CA GLY A 556 29.17 7.42 5.23
C GLY A 556 28.82 6.59 3.99
N ILE A 557 27.84 7.05 3.21
CA ILE A 557 27.45 6.50 1.91
C ILE A 557 27.15 7.64 0.93
N PRO A 558 27.28 7.43 -0.40
CA PRO A 558 26.85 8.42 -1.39
C PRO A 558 25.31 8.49 -1.48
N ALA A 559 24.79 9.66 -1.89
CA ALA A 559 23.40 9.80 -2.28
C ALA A 559 23.21 9.25 -3.70
N ALA A 560 22.52 8.13 -3.85
CA ALA A 560 22.32 7.46 -5.13
C ALA A 560 20.94 7.72 -5.75
N GLY A 561 19.96 8.15 -4.92
CA GLY A 561 18.57 8.33 -5.33
C GLY A 561 18.38 9.45 -6.34
N ARG A 562 17.33 9.31 -7.16
CA ARG A 562 16.87 10.30 -8.14
C ARG A 562 15.40 10.57 -7.95
N LEU A 563 14.98 11.83 -8.08
CA LEU A 563 13.58 12.22 -7.91
C LEU A 563 12.65 11.43 -8.86
N PRO A 564 11.61 10.78 -8.33
CA PRO A 564 10.58 10.15 -9.16
C PRO A 564 9.52 11.12 -9.70
N ILE A 565 9.58 12.37 -9.27
CA ILE A 565 8.61 13.44 -9.58
C ILE A 565 9.34 14.75 -9.87
N SER A 566 8.69 15.64 -10.60
CA SER A 566 9.15 17.00 -10.83
C SER A 566 8.65 17.95 -9.72
N LEU A 567 9.49 18.92 -9.36
CA LEU A 567 9.23 19.93 -8.33
C LEU A 567 9.08 21.31 -8.96
N GLY A 568 8.17 21.45 -9.93
CA GLY A 568 7.98 22.69 -10.69
C GLY A 568 9.30 23.15 -11.34
N GLY A 569 9.62 24.45 -11.22
CA GLY A 569 10.88 25.00 -11.74
C GLY A 569 12.13 24.70 -10.88
N GLN A 570 11.98 23.98 -9.76
CA GLN A 570 13.07 23.74 -8.79
C GLN A 570 13.92 22.53 -9.11
N ALA A 571 13.31 21.43 -9.56
CA ALA A 571 13.98 20.22 -10.00
C ALA A 571 13.06 19.41 -10.91
N THR A 572 13.62 18.60 -11.79
CA THR A 572 12.88 17.69 -12.68
C THR A 572 13.01 16.24 -12.19
N ALA A 573 12.07 15.39 -12.60
CA ALA A 573 12.22 13.95 -12.40
C ALA A 573 13.58 13.49 -12.96
N GLY A 574 14.25 12.58 -12.24
CA GLY A 574 15.61 12.15 -12.56
C GLY A 574 16.73 12.98 -11.92
N SER A 575 16.45 14.13 -11.30
CA SER A 575 17.47 14.93 -10.59
C SER A 575 18.01 14.18 -9.37
N GLY A 576 19.34 14.33 -9.12
CA GLY A 576 20.05 13.72 -7.99
C GLY A 576 21.43 14.37 -7.76
N ALA A 577 22.26 13.78 -6.92
CA ALA A 577 23.52 14.33 -6.38
C ALA A 577 24.55 14.80 -7.42
N ASP A 578 24.53 14.29 -8.64
CA ASP A 578 25.50 14.59 -9.70
C ASP A 578 25.17 15.84 -10.52
N GLY A 579 24.09 16.57 -10.17
CA GLY A 579 23.69 17.81 -10.86
C GLY A 579 23.30 17.61 -12.33
N SER A 580 23.29 16.38 -12.83
CA SER A 580 22.86 16.07 -14.19
C SER A 580 21.34 16.26 -14.27
N GLN A 581 20.92 17.29 -15.01
CA GLN A 581 19.55 17.35 -15.49
C GLN A 581 19.30 16.08 -16.33
N GLY A 582 18.22 15.35 -15.97
CA GLY A 582 17.86 14.12 -16.67
C GLY A 582 17.80 14.34 -18.17
N GLY A 583 18.86 13.94 -18.85
CA GLY A 583 18.90 13.81 -20.29
C GLY A 583 18.39 12.43 -20.64
N ASP A 584 17.37 12.39 -21.47
CA ASP A 584 16.75 11.26 -22.15
C ASP A 584 17.44 9.90 -21.96
N ALA A 585 16.84 9.06 -21.14
CA ALA A 585 17.00 7.62 -21.24
C ALA A 585 15.66 7.04 -21.71
N VAL A 586 15.64 6.68 -22.98
CA VAL A 586 14.60 5.98 -23.73
C VAL A 586 14.20 4.68 -23.03
#